data_3663637cb3e1579257dfd3e717a3d122
#
_entry.id   3663637cb3e1579257dfd3e717a3d122
#
_cell.length_a   1.000
_cell.length_b   1.000
_cell.length_c   1.000
_cell.angle_alpha   90.00
_cell.angle_beta   90.00
_cell.angle_gamma   90.00
#
_symmetry.space_group_name_H-M   'P 1'
#
loop_
_entity.id
_entity.type
_entity.pdbx_description
1 polymer ?
#
loop_
_entity_poly.entity_id
_entity_poly.type
_entity_poly.pdbx_seq_one_letter_code
_entity_poly.pdbx_strand_id
1 'polypeptide(L)'
;MIRERELLDILSTEGKAAGGYCCTIPDYDVPFIFANFNGTQHDVEVVTHEAGHAFEAYLNAWRVPMDDPSMEACEVHSMSMEFMAWPWAEGFFGKDTRKYLYSHLAKALTFIPYGTMVDHFQHIVYEKPDMTPAERHGIWKELLGVYMPWMKLDGDIPVYSEGEGWQRPVSYTHLTLPTILRV
;
A
#
# COMPACT_ATOMS: atom_id res chain seq x y z
N MET A 1 13.37 -13.86 17.30
CA MET A 1 12.99 -12.62 18.01
C MET A 1 11.52 -12.27 17.82
N ILE A 2 11.03 -11.92 16.64
CA ILE A 2 9.62 -11.50 16.42
C ILE A 2 8.63 -12.58 16.90
N ARG A 3 8.81 -13.84 16.50
CA ARG A 3 7.95 -14.95 16.89
C ARG A 3 8.03 -15.29 18.39
N GLU A 4 9.21 -15.23 18.97
CA GLU A 4 9.43 -15.58 20.38
C GLU A 4 8.85 -14.55 21.37
N ARG A 5 8.68 -13.31 20.90
CA ARG A 5 8.13 -12.19 21.67
C ARG A 5 6.68 -11.89 21.33
N GLU A 6 6.04 -12.74 20.51
CA GLU A 6 4.64 -12.56 20.08
C GLU A 6 4.36 -11.21 19.42
N LEU A 7 5.34 -10.70 18.64
CA LEU A 7 5.26 -9.41 17.94
C LEU A 7 4.53 -9.52 16.58
N LEU A 8 3.71 -10.55 16.40
CA LEU A 8 2.94 -10.81 15.19
C LEU A 8 1.49 -11.14 15.54
N ASP A 9 0.56 -10.36 15.02
CA ASP A 9 -0.87 -10.72 14.96
C ASP A 9 -1.29 -10.78 13.50
N ILE A 10 -1.06 -11.92 12.84
CA ILE A 10 -1.20 -12.05 11.38
C ILE A 10 -2.42 -12.86 10.94
N LEU A 11 -3.06 -13.62 11.84
CA LEU A 11 -4.18 -14.46 11.43
C LEU A 11 -5.48 -13.65 11.32
N SER A 12 -6.23 -13.92 10.27
CA SER A 12 -7.59 -13.38 10.11
C SER A 12 -8.54 -14.01 11.11
N THR A 13 -9.28 -13.20 11.85
CA THR A 13 -10.30 -13.64 12.83
C THR A 13 -11.55 -12.79 12.71
N GLU A 14 -12.69 -13.32 13.19
CA GLU A 14 -13.96 -12.60 13.18
C GLU A 14 -13.86 -11.32 14.04
N GLY A 15 -14.35 -10.20 13.49
CA GLY A 15 -14.32 -8.89 14.14
C GLY A 15 -12.98 -8.15 14.10
N LYS A 16 -11.92 -8.75 13.52
CA LYS A 16 -10.63 -8.10 13.33
C LYS A 16 -10.69 -7.05 12.22
N ALA A 17 -10.10 -5.88 12.44
CA ALA A 17 -10.02 -4.83 11.42
C ALA A 17 -9.29 -5.32 10.17
N ALA A 18 -9.76 -4.93 8.99
CA ALA A 18 -9.10 -5.27 7.73
C ALA A 18 -7.78 -4.50 7.57
N GLY A 19 -6.91 -5.03 6.68
CA GLY A 19 -5.63 -4.42 6.35
C GLY A 19 -4.43 -5.09 7.02
N GLY A 20 -3.26 -4.51 6.81
CA GLY A 20 -2.00 -4.86 7.44
C GLY A 20 -1.22 -3.58 7.75
N TYR A 21 -0.41 -3.60 8.78
CA TYR A 21 0.51 -2.51 9.11
C TYR A 21 1.64 -3.03 10.03
N CYS A 22 2.74 -2.31 10.02
CA CYS A 22 3.78 -2.42 11.02
C CYS A 22 3.82 -1.14 11.85
N CYS A 23 3.96 -1.25 13.15
CA CYS A 23 4.18 -0.12 14.03
C CYS A 23 5.29 -0.43 15.04
N THR A 24 6.02 0.59 15.47
CA THR A 24 6.96 0.46 16.58
C THR A 24 6.23 0.68 17.90
N ILE A 25 6.52 -0.15 18.90
CA ILE A 25 6.06 0.04 20.28
C ILE A 25 7.20 0.78 21.02
N PRO A 26 7.11 2.10 21.22
CA PRO A 26 8.26 2.90 21.62
C PRO A 26 8.86 2.51 22.98
N ASP A 27 8.00 2.14 23.93
CA ASP A 27 8.45 1.78 25.31
C ASP A 27 9.28 0.49 25.35
N TYR A 28 9.25 -0.30 24.26
CA TYR A 28 9.95 -1.59 24.16
C TYR A 28 10.97 -1.65 23.03
N ASP A 29 11.06 -0.60 22.21
CA ASP A 29 11.91 -0.53 21.01
C ASP A 29 11.75 -1.75 20.09
N VAL A 30 10.51 -2.19 19.89
CA VAL A 30 10.21 -3.35 19.06
C VAL A 30 9.15 -3.05 18.02
N PRO A 31 9.29 -3.58 16.78
CA PRO A 31 8.25 -3.54 15.77
C PRO A 31 7.17 -4.58 16.06
N PHE A 32 5.93 -4.25 15.75
CA PHE A 32 4.78 -5.14 15.80
C PHE A 32 4.11 -5.18 14.44
N ILE A 33 3.81 -6.38 13.93
CA ILE A 33 3.14 -6.58 12.64
C ILE A 33 1.72 -7.06 12.89
N PHE A 34 0.77 -6.33 12.33
CA PHE A 34 -0.64 -6.70 12.23
C PHE A 34 -0.97 -7.04 10.77
N ALA A 35 -1.68 -8.13 10.54
CA ALA A 35 -2.15 -8.53 9.21
C ALA A 35 -3.39 -9.43 9.32
N ASN A 36 -3.96 -9.81 8.18
CA ASN A 36 -5.15 -10.65 8.09
C ASN A 36 -4.91 -11.82 7.13
N PHE A 37 -3.96 -12.70 7.48
CA PHE A 37 -3.58 -13.85 6.65
C PHE A 37 -4.73 -14.85 6.52
N ASN A 38 -5.19 -15.09 5.30
CA ASN A 38 -6.27 -16.01 4.96
C ASN A 38 -5.87 -17.07 3.90
N GLY A 39 -4.59 -17.14 3.55
CA GLY A 39 -4.02 -18.16 2.65
C GLY A 39 -3.97 -17.72 1.18
N THR A 40 -4.08 -16.43 0.87
CA THR A 40 -3.97 -15.90 -0.48
C THR A 40 -2.54 -15.46 -0.83
N GLN A 41 -2.28 -15.29 -2.13
CA GLN A 41 -1.03 -14.69 -2.61
C GLN A 41 -0.79 -13.30 -1.99
N HIS A 42 -1.85 -12.51 -1.87
CA HIS A 42 -1.77 -11.16 -1.33
C HIS A 42 -1.28 -11.13 0.12
N ASP A 43 -1.64 -12.13 0.90
CA ASP A 43 -1.21 -12.20 2.31
C ASP A 43 0.31 -12.38 2.44
N VAL A 44 0.93 -13.14 1.52
CA VAL A 44 2.39 -13.30 1.48
C VAL A 44 3.04 -11.97 1.11
N GLU A 45 2.49 -11.25 0.15
CA GLU A 45 2.95 -9.90 -0.24
C GLU A 45 2.86 -8.96 0.97
N VAL A 46 1.71 -8.89 1.64
CA VAL A 46 1.52 -8.03 2.83
C VAL A 46 2.50 -8.39 3.95
N VAL A 47 2.61 -9.66 4.32
CA VAL A 47 3.50 -10.04 5.44
C VAL A 47 4.97 -9.78 5.13
N THR A 48 5.42 -9.98 3.89
CA THR A 48 6.79 -9.65 3.48
C THR A 48 7.03 -8.15 3.43
N HIS A 49 6.04 -7.36 3.00
CA HIS A 49 6.05 -5.91 3.03
C HIS A 49 6.19 -5.38 4.47
N GLU A 50 5.29 -5.79 5.36
CA GLU A 50 5.33 -5.38 6.77
C GLU A 50 6.61 -5.85 7.50
N ALA A 51 7.17 -7.00 7.08
CA ALA A 51 8.47 -7.44 7.56
C ALA A 51 9.61 -6.50 7.14
N GLY A 52 9.49 -5.82 5.99
CA GLY A 52 10.42 -4.77 5.57
C GLY A 52 10.40 -3.57 6.51
N HIS A 53 9.23 -3.07 6.87
CA HIS A 53 9.07 -2.03 7.89
C HIS A 53 9.61 -2.47 9.26
N ALA A 54 9.27 -3.69 9.68
CA ALA A 54 9.74 -4.22 10.95
C ALA A 54 11.27 -4.38 11.00
N PHE A 55 11.89 -4.74 9.89
CA PHE A 55 13.34 -4.87 9.79
C PHE A 55 14.03 -3.51 9.86
N GLU A 56 13.50 -2.51 9.17
CA GLU A 56 13.99 -1.12 9.26
C GLU A 56 13.86 -0.60 10.69
N ALA A 57 12.68 -0.68 11.29
CA ALA A 57 12.43 -0.24 12.66
C ALA A 57 13.34 -0.92 13.67
N TYR A 58 13.59 -2.22 13.51
CA TYR A 58 14.51 -2.96 14.38
C TYR A 58 15.96 -2.50 14.27
N LEU A 59 16.43 -2.22 13.04
CA LEU A 59 17.79 -1.73 12.82
C LEU A 59 17.99 -0.29 13.32
N ASN A 60 16.93 0.50 13.33
CA ASN A 60 16.95 1.92 13.67
C ASN A 60 16.27 2.24 15.02
N ALA A 61 16.05 1.25 15.88
CA ALA A 61 15.42 1.41 17.20
C ALA A 61 16.09 2.45 18.12
N TRP A 62 17.34 2.83 17.81
CA TRP A 62 18.10 3.87 18.51
C TRP A 62 17.75 5.30 18.07
N ARG A 63 16.99 5.47 16.97
CA ARG A 63 16.60 6.80 16.47
C ARG A 63 15.46 7.38 17.30
N VAL A 64 15.44 8.70 17.37
CA VAL A 64 14.28 9.40 17.92
C VAL A 64 13.14 9.43 16.90
N PRO A 65 11.86 9.46 17.33
CA PRO A 65 10.72 9.42 16.39
C PRO A 65 10.72 10.52 15.32
N MET A 66 11.41 11.63 15.55
CA MET A 66 11.56 12.72 14.56
C MET A 66 12.52 12.39 13.40
N ASP A 67 13.32 11.33 13.53
CA ASP A 67 14.26 10.87 12.51
C ASP A 67 13.68 9.69 11.69
N ASP A 68 12.41 9.36 11.91
CA ASP A 68 11.72 8.33 11.11
C ASP A 68 11.72 8.72 9.62
N PRO A 69 11.81 7.73 8.71
CA PRO A 69 11.70 7.97 7.28
C PRO A 69 10.40 8.70 6.94
N SER A 70 10.43 9.57 5.91
CA SER A 70 9.19 10.14 5.37
C SER A 70 8.26 9.01 4.90
N MET A 71 6.98 9.30 4.80
CA MET A 71 5.99 8.29 4.36
C MET A 71 6.32 7.72 2.98
N GLU A 72 6.92 8.51 2.09
CA GLU A 72 7.37 8.04 0.78
C GLU A 72 8.63 7.17 0.89
N ALA A 73 9.54 7.51 1.77
CA ALA A 73 10.79 6.78 1.95
C ALA A 73 10.59 5.44 2.68
N CYS A 74 9.59 5.32 3.56
CA CYS A 74 9.32 4.08 4.29
C CYS A 74 8.92 2.93 3.36
N GLU A 75 8.32 3.22 2.19
CA GLU A 75 7.94 2.19 1.22
C GLU A 75 9.14 1.65 0.40
N VAL A 76 10.28 2.32 0.42
CA VAL A 76 11.48 1.82 -0.28
C VAL A 76 11.95 0.50 0.31
N HIS A 77 12.03 0.39 1.63
CA HIS A 77 12.50 -0.83 2.28
C HIS A 77 11.41 -1.91 2.34
N SER A 78 10.14 -1.56 2.53
CA SER A 78 9.04 -2.53 2.55
C SER A 78 8.80 -3.18 1.19
N MET A 79 8.69 -2.40 0.12
CA MET A 79 8.56 -2.93 -1.24
C MET A 79 9.82 -3.68 -1.69
N SER A 80 11.01 -3.25 -1.28
CA SER A 80 12.24 -3.99 -1.55
C SER A 80 12.27 -5.36 -0.87
N MET A 81 11.74 -5.47 0.35
CA MET A 81 11.68 -6.74 1.08
C MET A 81 10.81 -7.78 0.36
N GLU A 82 9.72 -7.36 -0.28
CA GLU A 82 8.90 -8.25 -1.10
C GLU A 82 9.74 -8.94 -2.20
N PHE A 83 10.63 -8.19 -2.88
CA PHE A 83 11.54 -8.74 -3.89
C PHE A 83 12.69 -9.55 -3.28
N MET A 84 13.21 -9.12 -2.14
CA MET A 84 14.25 -9.86 -1.42
C MET A 84 13.75 -11.23 -0.93
N ALA A 85 12.45 -11.39 -0.72
CA ALA A 85 11.82 -12.66 -0.35
C ALA A 85 11.67 -13.66 -1.52
N TRP A 86 11.89 -13.27 -2.77
CA TRP A 86 11.74 -14.12 -3.95
C TRP A 86 12.52 -15.44 -3.93
N PRO A 87 13.76 -15.53 -3.42
CA PRO A 87 14.47 -16.80 -3.30
C PRO A 87 13.73 -17.86 -2.47
N TRP A 88 12.84 -17.44 -1.59
CA TRP A 88 12.06 -18.34 -0.71
C TRP A 88 10.61 -18.54 -1.20
N ALA A 89 10.23 -17.94 -2.33
CA ALA A 89 8.88 -18.01 -2.87
C ALA A 89 8.39 -19.44 -3.11
N GLU A 90 9.28 -20.40 -3.43
CA GLU A 90 8.93 -21.81 -3.63
C GLU A 90 8.35 -22.43 -2.36
N GLY A 91 8.79 -22.00 -1.18
CA GLY A 91 8.25 -22.45 0.10
C GLY A 91 6.78 -22.08 0.32
N PHE A 92 6.31 -21.00 -0.30
CA PHE A 92 4.92 -20.53 -0.21
C PHE A 92 4.06 -21.04 -1.38
N PHE A 93 4.59 -21.05 -2.60
CA PHE A 93 3.83 -21.23 -3.84
C PHE A 93 4.10 -22.55 -4.56
N GLY A 94 5.13 -23.32 -4.17
CA GLY A 94 5.48 -24.59 -4.76
C GLY A 94 5.54 -24.52 -6.29
N LYS A 95 4.73 -25.35 -6.98
CA LYS A 95 4.65 -25.38 -8.45
C LYS A 95 4.17 -24.07 -9.10
N ASP A 96 3.48 -23.21 -8.37
CA ASP A 96 2.94 -21.94 -8.86
C ASP A 96 3.89 -20.76 -8.67
N THR A 97 5.12 -20.98 -8.15
CA THR A 97 6.15 -19.96 -7.91
C THR A 97 6.37 -19.04 -9.13
N ARG A 98 6.51 -19.59 -10.32
CA ARG A 98 6.71 -18.78 -11.54
C ARG A 98 5.56 -17.85 -11.85
N LYS A 99 4.33 -18.28 -11.59
CA LYS A 99 3.13 -17.43 -11.76
C LYS A 99 3.12 -16.31 -10.75
N TYR A 100 3.48 -16.63 -9.51
CA TYR A 100 3.62 -15.62 -8.46
C TYR A 100 4.64 -14.55 -8.85
N LEU A 101 5.87 -14.94 -9.18
CA LEU A 101 6.95 -14.01 -9.54
C LEU A 101 6.54 -13.10 -10.72
N TYR A 102 5.91 -13.68 -11.75
CA TYR A 102 5.39 -12.91 -12.88
C TYR A 102 4.31 -11.91 -12.45
N SER A 103 3.32 -12.36 -11.68
CA SER A 103 2.22 -11.53 -11.20
C SER A 103 2.73 -10.39 -10.31
N HIS A 104 3.66 -10.69 -9.39
CA HIS A 104 4.25 -9.71 -8.49
C HIS A 104 5.04 -8.64 -9.25
N LEU A 105 5.90 -9.06 -10.21
CA LEU A 105 6.62 -8.11 -11.06
C LEU A 105 5.67 -7.25 -11.90
N ALA A 106 4.65 -7.86 -12.50
CA ALA A 106 3.66 -7.13 -13.29
C ALA A 106 2.92 -6.07 -12.46
N LYS A 107 2.54 -6.40 -11.23
CA LYS A 107 1.94 -5.45 -10.28
C LYS A 107 2.89 -4.29 -9.98
N ALA A 108 4.15 -4.57 -9.67
CA ALA A 108 5.13 -3.53 -9.38
C ALA A 108 5.33 -2.58 -10.57
N LEU A 109 5.43 -3.11 -11.79
CA LEU A 109 5.57 -2.28 -12.99
C LEU A 109 4.32 -1.45 -13.30
N THR A 110 3.13 -2.01 -13.09
CA THR A 110 1.86 -1.29 -13.32
C THR A 110 1.52 -0.31 -12.20
N PHE A 111 2.11 -0.49 -11.03
CA PHE A 111 1.97 0.46 -9.91
C PHE A 111 2.64 1.81 -10.22
N ILE A 112 3.75 1.84 -10.96
CA ILE A 112 4.48 3.07 -11.28
C ILE A 112 3.58 4.12 -11.97
N PRO A 113 2.93 3.82 -13.11
CA PRO A 113 2.01 4.79 -13.73
C PRO A 113 0.79 5.09 -12.85
N TYR A 114 0.29 4.11 -12.09
CA TYR A 114 -0.82 4.35 -11.17
C TYR A 114 -0.44 5.31 -10.04
N GLY A 115 0.69 5.09 -9.37
CA GLY A 115 1.18 5.97 -8.30
C GLY A 115 1.45 7.38 -8.81
N THR A 116 2.07 7.51 -10.00
CA THR A 116 2.31 8.81 -10.65
C THR A 116 0.99 9.52 -10.98
N MET A 117 -0.03 8.78 -11.42
CA MET A 117 -1.36 9.32 -11.66
C MET A 117 -2.01 9.85 -10.39
N VAL A 118 -1.90 9.11 -9.29
CA VAL A 118 -2.42 9.53 -7.97
C VAL A 118 -1.76 10.83 -7.52
N ASP A 119 -0.45 10.93 -7.64
CA ASP A 119 0.31 12.14 -7.31
C ASP A 119 -0.12 13.33 -8.19
N HIS A 120 -0.18 13.15 -9.49
CA HIS A 120 -0.66 14.20 -10.42
C HIS A 120 -2.08 14.67 -10.09
N PHE A 121 -2.98 13.74 -9.75
CA PHE A 121 -4.33 14.08 -9.32
C PHE A 121 -4.32 14.94 -8.05
N GLN A 122 -3.49 14.61 -7.07
CA GLN A 122 -3.35 15.40 -5.85
C GLN A 122 -2.88 16.83 -6.15
N HIS A 123 -1.88 17.01 -7.01
CA HIS A 123 -1.42 18.34 -7.43
C HIS A 123 -2.56 19.18 -7.99
N ILE A 124 -3.38 18.62 -8.91
CA ILE A 124 -4.51 19.34 -9.50
C ILE A 124 -5.54 19.73 -8.45
N VAL A 125 -5.84 18.83 -7.50
CA VAL A 125 -6.83 19.10 -6.46
C VAL A 125 -6.33 20.14 -5.45
N TYR A 126 -5.05 20.13 -5.11
CA TYR A 126 -4.45 21.15 -4.24
C TYR A 126 -4.40 22.53 -4.90
N GLU A 127 -4.15 22.60 -6.20
CA GLU A 127 -4.21 23.86 -6.95
C GLU A 127 -5.63 24.43 -7.06
N LYS A 128 -6.65 23.56 -6.99
CA LYS A 128 -8.06 23.92 -7.13
C LYS A 128 -8.90 23.31 -6.00
N PRO A 129 -8.75 23.79 -4.75
CA PRO A 129 -9.37 23.17 -3.57
C PRO A 129 -10.91 23.19 -3.60
N ASP A 130 -11.51 24.15 -4.30
CA ASP A 130 -12.97 24.31 -4.40
C ASP A 130 -13.65 23.38 -5.42
N MET A 131 -12.89 22.44 -6.02
CA MET A 131 -13.45 21.49 -6.98
C MET A 131 -14.53 20.62 -6.34
N THR A 132 -15.65 20.53 -7.06
CA THR A 132 -16.74 19.60 -6.70
C THR A 132 -16.31 18.14 -6.89
N PRO A 133 -16.97 17.18 -6.22
CA PRO A 133 -16.75 15.77 -6.47
C PRO A 133 -16.89 15.36 -7.94
N ALA A 134 -17.87 15.92 -8.64
CA ALA A 134 -18.09 15.63 -10.07
C ALA A 134 -16.92 16.07 -10.96
N GLU A 135 -16.33 17.24 -10.68
CA GLU A 135 -15.13 17.71 -11.39
C GLU A 135 -13.93 16.80 -11.09
N ARG A 136 -13.75 16.36 -9.86
CA ARG A 136 -12.71 15.38 -9.48
C ARG A 136 -12.89 14.04 -10.19
N HIS A 137 -14.13 13.56 -10.33
CA HIS A 137 -14.45 12.35 -11.11
C HIS A 137 -14.01 12.51 -12.57
N GLY A 138 -14.29 13.66 -13.19
CA GLY A 138 -13.90 13.95 -14.56
C GLY A 138 -12.39 13.92 -14.75
N ILE A 139 -11.65 14.60 -13.87
CA ILE A 139 -10.16 14.62 -13.92
C ILE A 139 -9.58 13.24 -13.71
N TRP A 140 -10.10 12.47 -12.75
CA TRP A 140 -9.62 11.11 -12.54
C TRP A 140 -9.78 10.23 -13.77
N LYS A 141 -10.91 10.31 -14.47
CA LYS A 141 -11.14 9.61 -15.75
C LYS A 141 -10.16 10.03 -16.83
N GLU A 142 -9.89 11.33 -16.96
CA GLU A 142 -8.91 11.86 -17.91
C GLU A 142 -7.51 11.31 -17.62
N LEU A 143 -7.07 11.37 -16.38
CA LEU A 143 -5.76 10.87 -15.95
C LEU A 143 -5.63 9.36 -16.13
N LEU A 144 -6.68 8.59 -15.89
CA LEU A 144 -6.70 7.15 -16.20
C LEU A 144 -6.42 6.90 -17.69
N GLY A 145 -7.01 7.69 -18.58
CA GLY A 145 -6.75 7.58 -20.02
C GLY A 145 -5.30 7.90 -20.41
N VAL A 146 -4.65 8.80 -19.69
CA VAL A 146 -3.25 9.19 -19.92
C VAL A 146 -2.27 8.17 -19.36
N TYR A 147 -2.42 7.79 -18.08
CA TYR A 147 -1.44 6.97 -17.37
C TYR A 147 -1.66 5.48 -17.51
N MET A 148 -2.90 5.05 -17.75
CA MET A 148 -3.29 3.65 -17.85
C MET A 148 -4.14 3.37 -19.11
N PRO A 149 -3.63 3.71 -20.32
CA PRO A 149 -4.41 3.63 -21.58
C PRO A 149 -4.83 2.21 -21.97
N TRP A 150 -4.23 1.20 -21.35
CA TRP A 150 -4.64 -0.20 -21.52
C TRP A 150 -5.89 -0.57 -20.71
N MET A 151 -6.27 0.25 -19.73
CA MET A 151 -7.47 0.05 -18.93
C MET A 151 -8.70 0.53 -19.72
N LYS A 152 -9.50 -0.44 -20.19
CA LYS A 152 -10.79 -0.15 -20.81
C LYS A 152 -11.88 -0.25 -19.77
N LEU A 153 -12.55 0.87 -19.51
CA LEU A 153 -13.70 0.93 -18.60
C LEU A 153 -14.99 0.81 -19.42
N ASP A 154 -15.17 -0.34 -20.08
CA ASP A 154 -16.35 -0.61 -20.90
C ASP A 154 -17.48 -1.14 -20.01
N GLY A 155 -18.63 -0.47 -20.01
CA GLY A 155 -19.81 -0.84 -19.22
C GLY A 155 -19.89 -0.12 -17.87
N ASP A 156 -20.86 -0.53 -17.08
CA ASP A 156 -21.09 0.00 -15.73
C ASP A 156 -20.24 -0.80 -14.71
N ILE A 157 -19.03 -0.30 -14.48
CA ILE A 157 -18.11 -0.86 -13.48
C ILE A 157 -18.18 0.06 -12.25
N PRO A 158 -18.80 -0.37 -11.15
CA PRO A 158 -18.94 0.46 -9.95
C PRO A 158 -17.61 1.08 -9.53
N VAL A 159 -17.62 2.34 -9.10
CA VAL A 159 -16.46 3.13 -8.67
C VAL A 159 -15.56 3.58 -9.83
N TYR A 160 -15.35 2.76 -10.87
CA TYR A 160 -14.40 3.08 -11.94
C TYR A 160 -15.05 3.82 -13.10
N SER A 161 -16.23 3.40 -13.57
CA SER A 161 -16.88 4.02 -14.74
C SER A 161 -17.26 5.48 -14.52
N GLU A 162 -17.64 5.82 -13.30
CA GLU A 162 -17.99 7.19 -12.91
C GLU A 162 -16.78 8.04 -12.47
N GLY A 163 -15.60 7.45 -12.41
CA GLY A 163 -14.36 8.15 -12.04
C GLY A 163 -14.17 8.33 -10.54
N GLU A 164 -14.86 7.54 -9.71
CA GLU A 164 -14.81 7.61 -8.26
C GLU A 164 -13.54 6.97 -7.67
N GLY A 165 -12.70 6.38 -8.51
CA GLY A 165 -11.50 5.62 -8.10
C GLY A 165 -10.49 6.43 -7.26
N TRP A 166 -10.51 7.76 -7.35
CA TRP A 166 -9.67 8.64 -6.53
C TRP A 166 -9.95 8.55 -5.02
N GLN A 167 -11.10 8.03 -4.62
CA GLN A 167 -11.48 7.86 -3.22
C GLN A 167 -10.80 6.64 -2.56
N ARG A 168 -10.12 5.78 -3.33
CA ARG A 168 -9.51 4.55 -2.84
C ARG A 168 -8.04 4.65 -2.41
N PRO A 169 -7.19 5.47 -3.05
CA PRO A 169 -5.79 5.57 -2.65
C PRO A 169 -5.65 6.03 -1.20
N VAL A 170 -4.87 5.29 -0.41
CA VAL A 170 -4.65 5.57 1.03
C VAL A 170 -4.02 6.95 1.22
N SER A 171 -3.06 7.32 0.40
CA SER A 171 -2.40 8.62 0.44
C SER A 171 -3.39 9.78 0.29
N TYR A 172 -4.40 9.63 -0.55
CA TYR A 172 -5.44 10.64 -0.73
C TYR A 172 -6.50 10.59 0.38
N THR A 173 -6.97 9.40 0.74
CA THR A 173 -8.10 9.23 1.68
C THR A 173 -7.71 9.43 3.14
N HIS A 174 -6.53 9.00 3.53
CA HIS A 174 -6.09 9.03 4.93
C HIS A 174 -5.15 10.18 5.26
N LEU A 175 -4.34 10.64 4.30
CA LEU A 175 -3.36 11.70 4.54
C LEU A 175 -3.87 13.09 4.13
N THR A 176 -4.74 13.18 3.13
CA THR A 176 -5.16 14.47 2.58
C THR A 176 -6.60 14.85 2.90
N LEU A 177 -7.53 13.92 2.97
CA LEU A 177 -8.93 14.22 3.31
C LEU A 177 -9.11 14.89 4.68
N PRO A 178 -8.46 14.44 5.77
CA PRO A 178 -8.54 15.14 7.05
C PRO A 178 -7.99 16.56 7.01
N THR A 179 -7.04 16.83 6.11
CA THR A 179 -6.45 18.17 5.94
C THR A 179 -7.36 19.09 5.13
N ILE A 180 -8.03 18.55 4.11
CA ILE A 180 -8.98 19.30 3.26
C ILE A 180 -10.29 19.62 4.00
N LEU A 181 -10.72 18.76 4.91
CA LEU A 181 -11.94 18.97 5.71
C LEU A 181 -11.75 19.85 6.95
N ARG A 182 -10.51 20.31 7.23
CA ARG A 182 -10.19 21.21 8.36
C ARG A 182 -10.00 22.67 7.95
N VAL A 183 -10.28 23.00 6.70
CA VAL A 183 -10.27 24.39 6.20
C VAL A 183 -11.70 24.91 6.07
#